data_007ad0c8dd09d2621b70e5526ef234d4
#
_entry.id   007ad0c8dd09d2621b70e5526ef234d4
#
_cell.length_a   1.000
_cell.length_b   1.000
_cell.length_c   1.000
_cell.angle_alpha   90.00
_cell.angle_beta   90.00
_cell.angle_gamma   90.00
#
_symmetry.space_group_name_H-M   'P 1'
#
loop_
_entity.id
_entity.type
_entity.pdbx_description
1 polymer ?
#
loop_
_entity_poly.entity_id
_entity_poly.type
_entity_poly.pdbx_seq_one_letter_code
_entity_poly.pdbx_strand_id
1 'polypeptide(L)'
;MPMPKKEYPRGSGLHYSEINNLNKGKQYSKSYRIDVPKKYGLPARYKQFRSLKEAKQFCENLDYNYKVSGKGLRGISESQMSEVQLAFKRCEKHNVSLTEVLDYALPRMNTKGSKVTLSELVNEYTEIKYKDDLEEVTKKTIKYRYSKILELVGDIKIADIHKGVIKETIVSVTGKSRNKLNYYSYFSTLMTYAASMGYIISNPFNSISEMEKRMLLGKNAAKPERINILSLDDTKLILNAALANPQLNMLPNVVMQLFCGVRADEAEKLEWEDIRLNSEQPFIVIDESIAKNKSIRTAAIPPNAVKWLSLCDQSTPIGHKNLQQRNNYYRTLLQKMGWGTWTKRKDKKSLWKNRKGLKNVLRHSFGSYHFELYGDASETAKALGHSDSSAES
;
A
#
# COMPACT_ATOMS: atom_id res chain seq x y z
N MET A 1 54.82 4.22 -50.25
CA MET A 1 54.13 5.35 -49.55
C MET A 1 52.77 4.85 -49.11
N PRO A 2 52.33 5.15 -47.88
CA PRO A 2 50.98 4.82 -47.47
C PRO A 2 49.97 5.60 -48.32
N MET A 3 48.94 4.95 -48.84
CA MET A 3 47.91 5.56 -49.65
C MET A 3 47.14 6.64 -48.83
N PRO A 4 46.69 7.73 -49.47
CA PRO A 4 45.99 8.80 -48.77
C PRO A 4 44.69 8.29 -48.15
N LYS A 5 44.45 8.62 -46.86
CA LYS A 5 43.19 8.32 -46.17
C LYS A 5 42.09 9.24 -46.67
N LYS A 6 40.96 8.69 -47.05
CA LYS A 6 39.78 9.44 -47.50
C LYS A 6 38.66 9.28 -46.47
N GLU A 7 38.07 10.41 -46.03
CA GLU A 7 36.92 10.42 -45.13
C GLU A 7 35.64 10.04 -45.90
N TYR A 8 34.85 9.15 -45.32
CA TYR A 8 33.54 8.74 -45.85
C TYR A 8 32.63 8.13 -44.80
N PRO A 9 31.37 8.57 -44.65
CA PRO A 9 30.81 9.81 -45.25
C PRO A 9 31.49 11.07 -44.74
N ARG A 10 31.37 12.19 -45.49
CA ARG A 10 32.00 13.46 -45.12
C ARG A 10 31.46 13.93 -43.75
N GLY A 11 32.35 14.34 -42.86
CA GLY A 11 32.02 14.77 -41.50
C GLY A 11 31.80 13.64 -40.48
N SER A 12 31.93 12.37 -40.90
CA SER A 12 31.79 11.22 -40.00
C SER A 12 33.05 10.98 -39.15
N GLY A 13 34.23 11.41 -39.62
CA GLY A 13 35.53 11.05 -39.05
C GLY A 13 35.94 9.59 -39.34
N LEU A 14 35.17 8.85 -40.13
CA LEU A 14 35.56 7.53 -40.64
C LEU A 14 36.46 7.69 -41.84
N HIS A 15 37.62 7.03 -41.83
CA HIS A 15 38.58 7.16 -42.91
C HIS A 15 38.84 5.76 -43.52
N TYR A 16 38.78 5.66 -44.84
CA TYR A 16 39.19 4.47 -45.52
C TYR A 16 40.52 4.68 -46.28
N SER A 17 41.33 3.67 -46.35
CA SER A 17 42.54 3.58 -47.13
C SER A 17 42.56 2.28 -47.93
N GLU A 18 43.10 2.36 -49.15
CA GLU A 18 43.34 1.20 -49.99
C GLU A 18 44.66 0.53 -49.58
N ILE A 19 44.65 -0.79 -49.41
CA ILE A 19 45.81 -1.60 -49.07
C ILE A 19 46.06 -2.56 -50.22
N ASN A 20 47.25 -2.44 -50.82
CA ASN A 20 47.70 -3.41 -51.79
C ASN A 20 48.31 -4.62 -51.08
N ASN A 21 47.68 -5.77 -51.21
CA ASN A 21 48.21 -6.99 -50.67
C ASN A 21 49.25 -7.55 -51.64
N LEU A 22 50.52 -7.65 -51.17
CA LEU A 22 51.64 -8.10 -51.97
C LEU A 22 51.95 -9.56 -51.64
N ASN A 23 52.21 -10.38 -52.70
CA ASN A 23 52.78 -11.69 -52.55
C ASN A 23 54.07 -11.76 -53.42
N LYS A 24 55.21 -12.07 -52.80
CA LYS A 24 56.56 -12.07 -53.44
C LYS A 24 56.84 -10.81 -54.23
N GLY A 25 56.45 -9.63 -53.70
CA GLY A 25 56.67 -8.32 -54.33
C GLY A 25 55.70 -7.94 -55.44
N LYS A 26 54.79 -8.82 -55.88
CA LYS A 26 53.73 -8.51 -56.85
C LYS A 26 52.39 -8.31 -56.19
N GLN A 27 51.64 -7.31 -56.67
CA GLN A 27 50.30 -7.04 -56.16
C GLN A 27 49.39 -8.24 -56.48
N TYR A 28 48.81 -8.84 -55.39
CA TYR A 28 47.93 -9.99 -55.49
C TYR A 28 46.45 -9.56 -55.45
N SER A 29 46.10 -8.68 -54.52
CA SER A 29 44.72 -8.21 -54.37
C SER A 29 44.75 -6.82 -53.74
N LYS A 30 43.57 -6.15 -53.75
CA LYS A 30 43.31 -4.95 -53.02
C LYS A 30 42.35 -5.21 -51.87
N SER A 31 42.55 -4.54 -50.75
CA SER A 31 41.63 -4.47 -49.64
C SER A 31 41.47 -3.06 -49.13
N TYR A 32 40.41 -2.80 -48.38
CA TYR A 32 40.05 -1.49 -47.89
C TYR A 32 40.00 -1.53 -46.40
N ARG A 33 40.85 -0.71 -45.75
CA ARG A 33 40.87 -0.57 -44.31
C ARG A 33 40.08 0.68 -43.91
N ILE A 34 39.12 0.50 -42.94
CA ILE A 34 38.39 1.57 -42.30
C ILE A 34 39.02 1.86 -40.94
N ASP A 35 39.48 3.04 -40.70
CA ASP A 35 39.84 3.52 -39.35
C ASP A 35 38.61 4.07 -38.68
N VAL A 36 38.25 3.52 -37.49
CA VAL A 36 37.05 3.86 -36.77
C VAL A 36 37.39 4.69 -35.53
N PRO A 37 36.91 5.95 -35.44
CA PRO A 37 37.07 6.78 -34.27
C PRO A 37 36.41 6.20 -33.02
N LYS A 38 36.99 6.45 -31.83
CA LYS A 38 36.44 5.98 -30.54
C LYS A 38 34.99 6.39 -30.29
N LYS A 39 34.51 7.49 -30.89
CA LYS A 39 33.14 7.95 -30.75
C LYS A 39 32.07 6.92 -31.19
N TYR A 40 32.43 5.99 -32.07
CA TYR A 40 31.53 4.94 -32.54
C TYR A 40 31.43 3.72 -31.59
N GLY A 41 32.29 3.63 -30.57
CA GLY A 41 32.17 2.61 -29.50
C GLY A 41 32.57 1.21 -29.90
N LEU A 42 33.13 0.98 -31.07
CA LEU A 42 33.57 -0.38 -31.49
C LEU A 42 34.90 -0.75 -30.80
N PRO A 43 35.07 -2.04 -30.42
CA PRO A 43 36.28 -2.53 -29.74
C PRO A 43 37.51 -2.45 -30.63
N ALA A 44 37.37 -2.64 -31.94
CA ALA A 44 38.46 -2.56 -32.92
C ALA A 44 38.57 -1.16 -33.51
N ARG A 45 39.80 -0.59 -33.49
CA ARG A 45 40.06 0.73 -34.05
C ARG A 45 40.10 0.73 -35.61
N TYR A 46 40.09 -0.43 -36.25
CA TYR A 46 40.02 -0.57 -37.69
C TYR A 46 39.28 -1.84 -38.08
N LYS A 47 38.72 -1.82 -39.30
CA LYS A 47 38.08 -3.02 -39.95
C LYS A 47 38.51 -3.08 -41.41
N GLN A 48 38.72 -4.28 -41.98
CA GLN A 48 39.21 -4.45 -43.31
C GLN A 48 38.16 -5.21 -44.18
N PHE A 49 38.01 -4.75 -45.42
CA PHE A 49 37.02 -5.25 -46.37
C PHE A 49 37.69 -5.61 -47.68
N ARG A 50 37.09 -6.55 -48.40
CA ARG A 50 37.61 -6.99 -49.72
C ARG A 50 37.19 -6.05 -50.88
N SER A 51 36.06 -5.34 -50.71
CA SER A 51 35.55 -4.40 -51.71
C SER A 51 35.34 -3.02 -51.17
N LEU A 52 35.51 -1.97 -52.02
CA LEU A 52 35.24 -0.59 -51.66
C LEU A 52 33.76 -0.36 -51.37
N LYS A 53 32.88 -1.11 -52.06
CA LYS A 53 31.42 -1.01 -51.85
C LYS A 53 31.03 -1.42 -50.43
N GLU A 54 31.54 -2.58 -49.99
CA GLU A 54 31.28 -3.07 -48.61
C GLU A 54 31.86 -2.12 -47.56
N ALA A 55 33.10 -1.60 -47.79
CA ALA A 55 33.71 -0.63 -46.89
C ALA A 55 32.90 0.64 -46.75
N LYS A 56 32.39 1.21 -47.84
CA LYS A 56 31.53 2.39 -47.83
C LYS A 56 30.21 2.13 -47.16
N GLN A 57 29.56 1.02 -47.45
CA GLN A 57 28.27 0.63 -46.82
C GLN A 57 28.41 0.46 -45.33
N PHE A 58 29.53 -0.12 -44.88
CA PHE A 58 29.81 -0.22 -43.45
C PHE A 58 29.93 1.19 -42.79
N CYS A 59 30.64 2.11 -43.45
CA CYS A 59 30.77 3.49 -42.96
C CYS A 59 29.42 4.20 -42.89
N GLU A 60 28.58 4.07 -43.93
CA GLU A 60 27.25 4.67 -43.99
C GLU A 60 26.35 4.13 -42.88
N ASN A 61 26.28 2.82 -42.71
CA ASN A 61 25.49 2.18 -41.66
C ASN A 61 25.96 2.60 -40.26
N LEU A 62 27.30 2.69 -40.05
CA LEU A 62 27.84 3.04 -38.75
C LEU A 62 27.56 4.52 -38.41
N ASP A 63 27.71 5.41 -39.39
CA ASP A 63 27.44 6.85 -39.22
C ASP A 63 25.95 7.14 -39.09
N TYR A 64 25.11 6.45 -39.84
CA TYR A 64 23.67 6.49 -39.70
C TYR A 64 23.21 6.03 -38.31
N ASN A 65 23.67 4.88 -37.85
CA ASN A 65 23.34 4.34 -36.53
C ASN A 65 23.82 5.30 -35.41
N TYR A 66 24.99 5.93 -35.57
CA TYR A 66 25.50 6.88 -34.62
C TYR A 66 24.65 8.17 -34.57
N LYS A 67 24.14 8.63 -35.71
CA LYS A 67 23.29 9.83 -35.80
C LYS A 67 21.87 9.58 -35.28
N VAL A 68 21.30 8.43 -35.59
CA VAL A 68 19.92 8.08 -35.20
C VAL A 68 19.84 7.66 -33.74
N SER A 69 20.82 6.90 -33.26
CA SER A 69 20.76 6.27 -31.93
C SER A 69 21.48 7.05 -30.84
N GLY A 70 22.28 8.09 -31.19
CA GLY A 70 23.00 8.93 -30.25
C GLY A 70 23.96 8.16 -29.31
N LYS A 71 24.35 8.81 -28.20
CA LYS A 71 25.22 8.18 -27.18
C LYS A 71 24.60 7.01 -26.41
N GLY A 72 23.27 6.84 -26.46
CA GLY A 72 22.51 5.91 -25.64
C GLY A 72 22.69 4.42 -26.00
N LEU A 73 23.07 4.08 -27.23
CA LEU A 73 23.21 2.69 -27.69
C LEU A 73 24.67 2.18 -27.75
N ARG A 74 25.57 2.87 -27.04
CA ARG A 74 26.94 2.40 -26.93
C ARG A 74 27.02 1.11 -26.16
N GLY A 75 27.40 0.03 -26.82
CA GLY A 75 27.56 -1.30 -26.19
C GLY A 75 26.55 -2.35 -26.65
N ILE A 76 25.58 -1.99 -27.50
CA ILE A 76 24.66 -2.97 -28.09
C ILE A 76 25.31 -3.52 -29.38
N SER A 77 25.46 -4.84 -29.46
CA SER A 77 25.98 -5.54 -30.66
C SER A 77 24.97 -5.52 -31.82
N GLU A 78 25.43 -5.74 -33.05
CA GLU A 78 24.54 -5.85 -34.21
C GLU A 78 23.50 -6.99 -34.04
N SER A 79 23.87 -8.09 -33.39
CA SER A 79 22.93 -9.16 -33.08
C SER A 79 21.87 -8.77 -32.08
N GLN A 80 22.25 -8.03 -31.04
CA GLN A 80 21.30 -7.50 -30.04
C GLN A 80 20.35 -6.47 -30.67
N MET A 81 20.85 -5.62 -31.58
CA MET A 81 20.00 -4.66 -32.30
C MET A 81 19.01 -5.38 -33.20
N SER A 82 19.42 -6.44 -33.90
CA SER A 82 18.53 -7.26 -34.72
C SER A 82 17.47 -7.96 -33.88
N GLU A 83 17.83 -8.43 -32.69
CA GLU A 83 16.90 -9.05 -31.73
C GLU A 83 15.86 -8.03 -31.23
N VAL A 84 16.30 -6.83 -30.87
CA VAL A 84 15.41 -5.74 -30.46
C VAL A 84 14.43 -5.34 -31.56
N GLN A 85 14.91 -5.21 -32.82
CA GLN A 85 14.05 -4.91 -33.96
C GLN A 85 13.03 -6.01 -34.22
N LEU A 86 13.43 -7.27 -34.10
CA LEU A 86 12.53 -8.42 -34.23
C LEU A 86 11.48 -8.44 -33.10
N ALA A 87 11.88 -8.12 -31.86
CA ALA A 87 10.98 -8.04 -30.74
C ALA A 87 9.93 -6.95 -30.96
N PHE A 88 10.31 -5.75 -31.41
CA PHE A 88 9.36 -4.68 -31.74
C PHE A 88 8.36 -5.10 -32.81
N LYS A 89 8.82 -5.71 -33.93
CA LYS A 89 7.91 -6.20 -34.97
C LYS A 89 6.91 -7.25 -34.48
N ARG A 90 7.31 -8.10 -33.52
CA ARG A 90 6.41 -9.08 -32.92
C ARG A 90 5.37 -8.40 -32.02
N CYS A 91 5.80 -7.41 -31.23
CA CYS A 91 4.90 -6.64 -30.38
C CYS A 91 3.86 -5.88 -31.20
N GLU A 92 4.27 -5.20 -32.27
CA GLU A 92 3.37 -4.49 -33.20
C GLU A 92 2.30 -5.41 -33.80
N LYS A 93 2.68 -6.64 -34.22
CA LYS A 93 1.72 -7.62 -34.74
C LYS A 93 0.60 -7.98 -33.77
N HIS A 94 0.84 -7.87 -32.46
CA HIS A 94 -0.10 -8.18 -31.38
C HIS A 94 -0.68 -6.95 -30.70
N ASN A 95 -0.40 -5.73 -31.18
CA ASN A 95 -0.81 -4.46 -30.58
C ASN A 95 -0.41 -4.32 -29.09
N VAL A 96 0.77 -4.80 -28.72
CA VAL A 96 1.32 -4.71 -27.38
C VAL A 96 2.67 -4.00 -27.42
N SER A 97 3.02 -3.30 -26.34
CA SER A 97 4.34 -2.69 -26.22
C SER A 97 5.38 -3.71 -25.74
N LEU A 98 6.66 -3.50 -26.06
CA LEU A 98 7.75 -4.33 -25.57
C LEU A 98 7.82 -4.32 -24.04
N THR A 99 7.51 -3.19 -23.42
CA THR A 99 7.45 -3.06 -21.95
C THR A 99 6.37 -3.95 -21.35
N GLU A 100 5.17 -3.97 -21.92
CA GLU A 100 4.09 -4.85 -21.47
C GLU A 100 4.47 -6.33 -21.58
N VAL A 101 5.15 -6.70 -22.67
CA VAL A 101 5.65 -8.09 -22.86
C VAL A 101 6.71 -8.43 -21.81
N LEU A 102 7.65 -7.54 -21.52
CA LEU A 102 8.68 -7.76 -20.51
C LEU A 102 8.08 -7.84 -19.10
N ASP A 103 7.18 -6.95 -18.74
CA ASP A 103 6.48 -6.96 -17.45
C ASP A 103 5.66 -8.24 -17.25
N TYR A 104 5.13 -8.81 -18.35
CA TYR A 104 4.46 -10.10 -18.33
C TYR A 104 5.41 -11.28 -18.22
N ALA A 105 6.49 -11.29 -18.99
CA ALA A 105 7.37 -12.46 -19.16
C ALA A 105 8.40 -12.60 -18.03
N LEU A 106 9.04 -11.50 -17.60
CA LEU A 106 10.14 -11.56 -16.63
C LEU A 106 9.75 -12.20 -15.28
N PRO A 107 8.58 -11.89 -14.66
CA PRO A 107 8.16 -12.55 -13.44
C PRO A 107 7.96 -14.06 -13.59
N ARG A 108 7.56 -14.53 -14.81
CA ARG A 108 7.32 -15.94 -15.10
C ARG A 108 8.61 -16.72 -15.37
N MET A 109 9.64 -16.03 -15.81
CA MET A 109 10.97 -16.63 -16.03
C MET A 109 11.76 -16.80 -14.73
N ASN A 110 11.30 -16.20 -13.62
CA ASN A 110 11.92 -16.38 -12.32
C ASN A 110 11.61 -17.78 -11.78
N THR A 111 12.64 -18.62 -11.71
CA THR A 111 12.51 -20.04 -11.31
C THR A 111 12.00 -20.21 -9.87
N LYS A 112 12.29 -19.29 -8.95
CA LYS A 112 11.80 -19.36 -7.56
C LYS A 112 10.30 -19.10 -7.46
N GLY A 113 9.77 -18.10 -8.17
CA GLY A 113 8.35 -17.74 -8.14
C GLY A 113 7.46 -18.62 -9.01
N SER A 114 8.02 -19.34 -9.98
CA SER A 114 7.24 -20.15 -10.94
C SER A 114 6.49 -21.34 -10.33
N LYS A 115 6.84 -21.73 -9.09
CA LYS A 115 6.23 -22.88 -8.37
C LYS A 115 5.33 -22.46 -7.22
N VAL A 116 5.55 -21.27 -6.63
CA VAL A 116 4.82 -20.82 -5.42
C VAL A 116 3.43 -20.32 -5.79
N THR A 117 2.42 -20.83 -5.10
CA THR A 117 1.03 -20.40 -5.27
C THR A 117 0.68 -19.25 -4.33
N LEU A 118 -0.45 -18.59 -4.59
CA LEU A 118 -0.94 -17.52 -3.73
C LEU A 118 -1.27 -18.03 -2.32
N SER A 119 -1.81 -19.25 -2.19
CA SER A 119 -2.11 -19.83 -0.89
C SER A 119 -0.85 -20.14 -0.07
N GLU A 120 0.18 -20.67 -0.70
CA GLU A 120 1.47 -20.91 -0.06
C GLU A 120 2.10 -19.61 0.42
N LEU A 121 2.09 -18.56 -0.41
CA LEU A 121 2.60 -17.23 -0.04
C LEU A 121 1.81 -16.62 1.13
N VAL A 122 0.48 -16.72 1.13
CA VAL A 122 -0.37 -16.25 2.22
C VAL A 122 -0.03 -16.97 3.52
N ASN A 123 0.11 -18.29 3.48
CA ASN A 123 0.44 -19.07 4.67
C ASN A 123 1.81 -18.67 5.23
N GLU A 124 2.85 -18.64 4.38
CA GLU A 124 4.20 -18.23 4.78
C GLU A 124 4.21 -16.81 5.39
N TYR A 125 3.59 -15.84 4.71
CA TYR A 125 3.52 -14.47 5.19
C TYR A 125 2.78 -14.34 6.53
N THR A 126 1.65 -15.06 6.68
CA THR A 126 0.86 -15.00 7.92
C THR A 126 1.55 -15.68 9.08
N GLU A 127 2.28 -16.77 8.86
CA GLU A 127 3.11 -17.41 9.90
C GLU A 127 4.20 -16.47 10.41
N ILE A 128 4.88 -15.75 9.51
CA ILE A 128 5.89 -14.75 9.89
C ILE A 128 5.23 -13.62 10.69
N LYS A 129 4.10 -13.10 10.18
CA LYS A 129 3.38 -12.00 10.85
C LYS A 129 2.83 -12.40 12.22
N TYR A 130 2.49 -13.67 12.43
CA TYR A 130 1.97 -14.13 13.71
C TYR A 130 3.05 -14.34 14.78
N LYS A 131 4.33 -14.37 14.37
CA LYS A 131 5.47 -14.31 15.32
C LYS A 131 5.63 -12.94 15.96
N ASP A 132 5.13 -11.87 15.28
CA ASP A 132 4.99 -10.56 15.90
C ASP A 132 3.94 -10.66 17.01
N ASP A 133 4.12 -9.92 18.11
CA ASP A 133 3.15 -9.84 19.21
C ASP A 133 1.89 -9.07 18.78
N LEU A 134 1.07 -9.73 17.94
CA LEU A 134 -0.16 -9.17 17.41
C LEU A 134 -1.36 -9.57 18.27
N GLU A 135 -2.23 -8.60 18.53
CA GLU A 135 -3.53 -8.87 19.15
C GLU A 135 -4.34 -9.87 18.30
N GLU A 136 -5.09 -10.76 18.97
CA GLU A 136 -5.92 -11.78 18.34
C GLU A 136 -6.96 -11.21 17.34
N VAL A 137 -7.47 -10.00 17.59
CA VAL A 137 -8.37 -9.30 16.66
C VAL A 137 -7.65 -8.94 15.35
N THR A 138 -6.38 -8.54 15.45
CA THR A 138 -5.53 -8.23 14.29
C THR A 138 -5.24 -9.50 13.48
N LYS A 139 -4.87 -10.61 14.15
CA LYS A 139 -4.66 -11.91 13.50
C LYS A 139 -5.92 -12.39 12.75
N LYS A 140 -7.09 -12.30 13.39
CA LYS A 140 -8.40 -12.63 12.76
C LYS A 140 -8.67 -11.75 11.54
N THR A 141 -8.35 -10.44 11.61
CA THR A 141 -8.53 -9.50 10.50
C THR A 141 -7.61 -9.84 9.32
N ILE A 142 -6.34 -10.13 9.59
CA ILE A 142 -5.35 -10.56 8.58
C ILE A 142 -5.85 -11.83 7.89
N LYS A 143 -6.20 -12.86 8.67
CA LYS A 143 -6.72 -14.12 8.15
C LYS A 143 -7.94 -13.92 7.26
N TYR A 144 -8.93 -13.15 7.72
CA TYR A 144 -10.13 -12.85 6.95
C TYR A 144 -9.82 -12.14 5.62
N ARG A 145 -8.93 -11.14 5.66
CA ARG A 145 -8.57 -10.36 4.46
C ARG A 145 -7.86 -11.22 3.42
N TYR A 146 -6.88 -12.02 3.81
CA TYR A 146 -6.18 -12.89 2.88
C TYR A 146 -7.04 -14.05 2.39
N SER A 147 -7.88 -14.66 3.23
CA SER A 147 -8.87 -15.66 2.77
C SER A 147 -9.80 -15.08 1.70
N LYS A 148 -10.21 -13.81 1.86
CA LYS A 148 -11.06 -13.15 0.86
C LYS A 148 -10.31 -12.82 -0.43
N ILE A 149 -9.02 -12.46 -0.36
CA ILE A 149 -8.17 -12.26 -1.54
C ILE A 149 -8.02 -13.60 -2.28
N LEU A 150 -7.73 -14.70 -1.58
CA LEU A 150 -7.66 -16.05 -2.17
C LEU A 150 -8.98 -16.47 -2.84
N GLU A 151 -10.12 -16.17 -2.22
CA GLU A 151 -11.44 -16.44 -2.81
C GLU A 151 -11.66 -15.66 -4.13
N LEU A 152 -11.21 -14.40 -4.20
CA LEU A 152 -11.41 -13.54 -5.36
C LEU A 152 -10.41 -13.80 -6.50
N VAL A 153 -9.18 -14.11 -6.16
CA VAL A 153 -8.08 -14.35 -7.14
C VAL A 153 -8.06 -15.79 -7.60
N GLY A 154 -8.40 -16.74 -6.72
CA GLY A 154 -8.12 -18.17 -6.86
C GLY A 154 -6.69 -18.50 -6.44
N ASP A 155 -6.41 -19.79 -6.29
CA ASP A 155 -5.07 -20.28 -5.95
C ASP A 155 -4.20 -20.44 -7.21
N ILE A 156 -3.74 -19.32 -7.74
CA ILE A 156 -2.87 -19.26 -8.92
C ILE A 156 -1.41 -19.06 -8.51
N LYS A 157 -0.49 -19.32 -9.43
CA LYS A 157 0.93 -19.03 -9.20
C LYS A 157 1.15 -17.53 -9.04
N ILE A 158 1.98 -17.12 -8.09
CA ILE A 158 2.25 -15.70 -7.84
C ILE A 158 2.89 -15.00 -9.05
N ALA A 159 3.63 -15.74 -9.91
CA ALA A 159 4.17 -15.25 -11.16
C ALA A 159 3.09 -14.88 -12.20
N ASP A 160 1.86 -15.41 -12.04
CA ASP A 160 0.72 -15.12 -12.91
C ASP A 160 -0.11 -13.92 -12.42
N ILE A 161 0.20 -13.39 -11.24
CA ILE A 161 -0.46 -12.20 -10.68
C ILE A 161 0.10 -10.96 -11.36
N HIS A 162 -0.56 -10.52 -12.40
CA HIS A 162 -0.23 -9.31 -13.14
C HIS A 162 -1.28 -8.20 -12.90
N LYS A 163 -1.05 -7.04 -13.44
CA LYS A 163 -1.91 -5.85 -13.32
C LYS A 163 -3.39 -6.12 -13.63
N GLY A 164 -3.69 -6.98 -14.60
CA GLY A 164 -5.07 -7.37 -14.96
C GLY A 164 -5.78 -8.08 -13.81
N VAL A 165 -5.15 -9.13 -13.25
CA VAL A 165 -5.66 -9.88 -12.09
C VAL A 165 -5.94 -8.96 -10.91
N ILE A 166 -5.01 -8.03 -10.62
CA ILE A 166 -5.17 -7.07 -9.54
C ILE A 166 -6.40 -6.20 -9.76
N LYS A 167 -6.58 -5.64 -10.97
CA LYS A 167 -7.71 -4.79 -11.30
C LYS A 167 -9.04 -5.52 -11.15
N GLU A 168 -9.16 -6.71 -11.71
CA GLU A 168 -10.34 -7.56 -11.60
C GLU A 168 -10.67 -7.88 -10.13
N THR A 169 -9.66 -8.27 -9.35
CA THR A 169 -9.82 -8.54 -7.93
C THR A 169 -10.38 -7.33 -7.17
N ILE A 170 -9.79 -6.14 -7.36
CA ILE A 170 -10.22 -4.94 -6.64
C ILE A 170 -11.61 -4.45 -7.10
N VAL A 171 -11.94 -4.61 -8.37
CA VAL A 171 -13.29 -4.31 -8.89
C VAL A 171 -14.33 -5.23 -8.23
N SER A 172 -14.03 -6.52 -8.08
CA SER A 172 -14.90 -7.53 -7.47
C SER A 172 -15.12 -7.34 -5.97
N VAL A 173 -14.28 -6.55 -5.29
CA VAL A 173 -14.48 -6.22 -3.87
C VAL A 173 -15.77 -5.41 -3.70
N THR A 174 -16.73 -5.98 -2.97
CA THR A 174 -17.99 -5.30 -2.66
C THR A 174 -17.85 -4.26 -1.55
N GLY A 175 -18.74 -3.28 -1.53
CA GLY A 175 -18.83 -2.28 -0.48
C GLY A 175 -18.25 -0.91 -0.85
N LYS A 176 -17.99 -0.08 0.18
CA LYS A 176 -17.50 1.29 0.00
C LYS A 176 -16.05 1.33 -0.52
N SER A 177 -15.69 2.43 -1.17
CA SER A 177 -14.33 2.72 -1.67
C SER A 177 -13.22 2.48 -0.63
N ARG A 178 -13.47 2.79 0.64
CA ARG A 178 -12.54 2.51 1.74
C ARG A 178 -12.25 1.01 1.92
N ASN A 179 -13.25 0.17 1.69
CA ASN A 179 -13.05 -1.28 1.75
C ASN A 179 -12.15 -1.76 0.61
N LYS A 180 -12.37 -1.26 -0.61
CA LYS A 180 -11.48 -1.52 -1.76
C LYS A 180 -10.04 -1.10 -1.48
N LEU A 181 -9.84 0.09 -0.89
CA LEU A 181 -8.51 0.57 -0.49
C LEU A 181 -7.82 -0.38 0.50
N ASN A 182 -8.56 -0.89 1.48
CA ASN A 182 -8.00 -1.85 2.43
C ASN A 182 -7.53 -3.14 1.72
N TYR A 183 -8.36 -3.72 0.84
CA TYR A 183 -7.94 -4.91 0.07
C TYR A 183 -6.77 -4.63 -0.85
N TYR A 184 -6.76 -3.47 -1.51
CA TYR A 184 -5.62 -3.01 -2.31
C TYR A 184 -4.34 -2.98 -1.49
N SER A 185 -4.38 -2.39 -0.28
CA SER A 185 -3.22 -2.30 0.61
C SER A 185 -2.75 -3.68 1.08
N TYR A 186 -3.66 -4.55 1.54
CA TYR A 186 -3.30 -5.90 1.98
C TYR A 186 -2.67 -6.72 0.84
N PHE A 187 -3.27 -6.67 -0.35
CA PHE A 187 -2.75 -7.41 -1.50
C PHE A 187 -1.41 -6.84 -1.98
N SER A 188 -1.26 -5.52 -2.03
CA SER A 188 0.02 -4.87 -2.36
C SER A 188 1.12 -5.23 -1.36
N THR A 189 0.81 -5.28 -0.05
CA THR A 189 1.77 -5.68 0.98
C THR A 189 2.23 -7.12 0.78
N LEU A 190 1.33 -8.04 0.45
CA LEU A 190 1.66 -9.44 0.16
C LEU A 190 2.58 -9.56 -1.06
N MET A 191 2.32 -8.78 -2.13
CA MET A 191 3.17 -8.77 -3.31
C MET A 191 4.53 -8.10 -3.06
N THR A 192 4.60 -7.11 -2.15
CA THR A 192 5.88 -6.54 -1.70
C THR A 192 6.70 -7.60 -0.98
N TYR A 193 6.08 -8.40 -0.12
CA TYR A 193 6.75 -9.53 0.53
C TYR A 193 7.25 -10.55 -0.51
N ALA A 194 6.43 -10.93 -1.47
CA ALA A 194 6.85 -11.84 -2.54
C ALA A 194 8.06 -11.32 -3.32
N ALA A 195 8.12 -10.02 -3.59
CA ALA A 195 9.27 -9.39 -4.23
C ALA A 195 10.52 -9.40 -3.34
N SER A 196 10.38 -9.11 -2.03
CA SER A 196 11.49 -9.14 -1.09
C SER A 196 12.10 -10.53 -0.90
N MET A 197 11.27 -11.59 -1.02
CA MET A 197 11.72 -12.97 -0.97
C MET A 197 12.30 -13.47 -2.31
N GLY A 198 12.27 -12.64 -3.36
CA GLY A 198 12.76 -12.99 -4.69
C GLY A 198 11.85 -13.98 -5.44
N TYR A 199 10.60 -14.12 -5.03
CA TYR A 199 9.62 -14.94 -5.73
C TYR A 199 9.13 -14.28 -7.02
N ILE A 200 9.10 -12.96 -7.06
CA ILE A 200 8.83 -12.11 -8.23
C ILE A 200 9.88 -11.00 -8.32
N ILE A 201 10.15 -10.50 -9.50
CA ILE A 201 11.17 -9.47 -9.74
C ILE A 201 10.76 -8.14 -9.11
N SER A 202 9.50 -7.78 -9.21
CA SER A 202 8.96 -6.53 -8.68
C SER A 202 7.49 -6.68 -8.31
N ASN A 203 7.03 -5.83 -7.39
CA ASN A 203 5.63 -5.80 -7.03
C ASN A 203 4.77 -5.32 -8.21
N PRO A 204 3.82 -6.14 -8.73
CA PRO A 204 3.00 -5.78 -9.89
C PRO A 204 2.08 -4.57 -9.64
N PHE A 205 1.83 -4.18 -8.40
CA PHE A 205 1.12 -2.95 -8.05
C PHE A 205 1.88 -1.68 -8.47
N ASN A 206 3.22 -1.74 -8.60
CA ASN A 206 4.02 -0.60 -9.04
C ASN A 206 3.73 -0.20 -10.50
N SER A 207 3.17 -1.11 -11.30
CA SER A 207 2.74 -0.83 -12.68
C SER A 207 1.38 -0.13 -12.78
N ILE A 208 0.67 0.04 -11.65
CA ILE A 208 -0.63 0.73 -11.59
C ILE A 208 -0.39 2.21 -11.36
N SER A 209 -0.72 3.04 -12.34
CA SER A 209 -0.60 4.49 -12.21
C SER A 209 -1.57 5.05 -11.16
N GLU A 210 -1.27 6.23 -10.59
CA GLU A 210 -2.17 6.90 -9.65
C GLU A 210 -3.55 7.20 -10.25
N MET A 211 -3.62 7.46 -11.57
CA MET A 211 -4.90 7.63 -12.27
C MET A 211 -5.71 6.33 -12.25
N GLU A 212 -5.10 5.21 -12.61
CA GLU A 212 -5.77 3.90 -12.58
C GLU A 212 -6.20 3.52 -11.17
N LYS A 213 -5.36 3.75 -10.17
CA LYS A 213 -5.68 3.53 -8.76
C LYS A 213 -6.90 4.33 -8.32
N ARG A 214 -7.00 5.61 -8.71
CA ARG A 214 -8.19 6.44 -8.44
C ARG A 214 -9.44 5.90 -9.11
N MET A 215 -9.32 5.37 -10.34
CA MET A 215 -10.43 4.74 -11.04
C MET A 215 -10.90 3.46 -10.35
N LEU A 216 -9.97 2.59 -9.92
CA LEU A 216 -10.26 1.33 -9.23
C LEU A 216 -10.90 1.53 -7.85
N LEU A 217 -10.36 2.45 -7.07
CA LEU A 217 -10.77 2.68 -5.68
C LEU A 217 -11.94 3.66 -5.56
N GLY A 218 -12.15 4.52 -6.56
CA GLY A 218 -13.10 5.63 -6.54
C GLY A 218 -12.50 6.91 -5.95
N LYS A 219 -12.98 8.05 -6.42
CA LYS A 219 -12.47 9.39 -6.05
C LYS A 219 -12.41 9.68 -4.55
N ASN A 220 -13.23 9.00 -3.75
CA ASN A 220 -13.39 9.26 -2.32
C ASN A 220 -12.77 8.16 -1.42
N ALA A 221 -11.97 7.24 -1.97
CA ALA A 221 -11.42 6.12 -1.20
C ALA A 221 -10.54 6.56 -0.02
N ALA A 222 -9.77 7.63 -0.21
CA ALA A 222 -8.88 8.19 0.80
C ALA A 222 -9.52 9.34 1.61
N LYS A 223 -10.70 9.84 1.22
CA LYS A 223 -11.33 10.93 1.97
C LYS A 223 -11.77 10.45 3.36
N PRO A 224 -11.48 11.20 4.41
CA PRO A 224 -12.01 10.89 5.73
C PRO A 224 -13.55 10.93 5.71
N GLU A 225 -14.19 9.98 6.38
CA GLU A 225 -15.64 10.05 6.60
C GLU A 225 -15.94 11.28 7.46
N ARG A 226 -17.08 11.95 7.18
CA ARG A 226 -17.53 13.07 8.00
C ARG A 226 -17.64 12.62 9.45
N ILE A 227 -16.91 13.29 10.32
CA ILE A 227 -16.97 13.09 11.77
C ILE A 227 -18.33 13.57 12.26
N ASN A 228 -19.04 12.72 12.99
CA ASN A 228 -20.26 13.11 13.69
C ASN A 228 -19.92 13.32 15.16
N ILE A 229 -20.53 14.35 15.74
CA ILE A 229 -20.44 14.68 17.15
C ILE A 229 -21.85 14.65 17.75
N LEU A 230 -21.95 14.40 19.05
CA LEU A 230 -23.21 14.47 19.78
C LEU A 230 -23.56 15.92 20.06
N SER A 231 -24.82 16.27 19.98
CA SER A 231 -25.33 17.52 20.55
C SER A 231 -25.33 17.43 22.08
N LEU A 232 -25.52 18.56 22.75
CA LEU A 232 -25.66 18.58 24.22
C LEU A 232 -26.87 17.74 24.70
N ASP A 233 -27.97 17.75 23.95
CA ASP A 233 -29.15 16.97 24.28
C ASP A 233 -28.90 15.47 24.05
N ASP A 234 -28.25 15.09 22.94
CA ASP A 234 -27.82 13.72 22.71
C ASP A 234 -26.85 13.22 23.81
N THR A 235 -25.95 14.11 24.28
CA THR A 235 -25.03 13.85 25.39
C THR A 235 -25.76 13.56 26.69
N LYS A 236 -26.70 14.44 27.07
CA LYS A 236 -27.56 14.22 28.24
C LYS A 236 -28.38 12.93 28.14
N LEU A 237 -28.93 12.67 26.96
CA LEU A 237 -29.75 11.50 26.71
C LEU A 237 -28.94 10.19 26.91
N ILE A 238 -27.72 10.08 26.38
CA ILE A 238 -26.93 8.86 26.54
C ILE A 238 -26.45 8.64 27.97
N LEU A 239 -26.06 9.70 28.68
CA LEU A 239 -25.62 9.63 30.06
C LEU A 239 -26.80 9.21 30.99
N ASN A 240 -27.96 9.83 30.84
CA ASN A 240 -29.15 9.49 31.61
C ASN A 240 -29.64 8.07 31.29
N ALA A 241 -29.59 7.65 30.03
CA ALA A 241 -29.95 6.29 29.66
C ALA A 241 -28.97 5.25 30.23
N ALA A 242 -27.68 5.55 30.28
CA ALA A 242 -26.69 4.69 30.90
C ALA A 242 -26.86 4.59 32.42
N LEU A 243 -27.13 5.73 33.09
CA LEU A 243 -27.40 5.80 34.53
C LEU A 243 -28.68 5.02 34.89
N ALA A 244 -29.74 5.18 34.10
CA ALA A 244 -31.02 4.51 34.33
C ALA A 244 -30.99 2.99 34.05
N ASN A 245 -29.90 2.48 33.52
CA ASN A 245 -29.74 1.05 33.20
C ASN A 245 -28.41 0.49 33.75
N PRO A 246 -28.20 0.48 35.08
CA PRO A 246 -26.94 0.08 35.70
C PRO A 246 -26.56 -1.36 35.37
N GLN A 247 -27.53 -2.25 35.11
CA GLN A 247 -27.29 -3.64 34.71
C GLN A 247 -26.55 -3.80 33.37
N LEU A 248 -26.50 -2.74 32.54
CA LEU A 248 -25.71 -2.73 31.32
C LEU A 248 -24.27 -2.31 31.57
N ASN A 249 -23.95 -1.77 32.73
CA ASN A 249 -22.61 -1.27 33.12
C ASN A 249 -21.93 -0.40 32.04
N MET A 250 -22.72 0.45 31.39
CA MET A 250 -22.22 1.29 30.29
C MET A 250 -21.81 2.70 30.73
N LEU A 251 -22.19 3.15 31.94
CA LEU A 251 -21.96 4.51 32.38
C LEU A 251 -20.45 4.86 32.46
N PRO A 252 -19.58 4.04 33.10
CA PRO A 252 -18.15 4.35 33.16
C PRO A 252 -17.54 4.49 31.77
N ASN A 253 -17.87 3.54 30.88
CA ASN A 253 -17.34 3.50 29.51
C ASN A 253 -17.78 4.73 28.69
N VAL A 254 -19.07 5.14 28.80
CA VAL A 254 -19.60 6.33 28.13
C VAL A 254 -18.91 7.61 28.66
N VAL A 255 -18.77 7.75 29.98
CA VAL A 255 -18.14 8.92 30.60
C VAL A 255 -16.67 9.07 30.19
N MET A 256 -15.90 8.01 30.28
CA MET A 256 -14.48 8.04 29.95
C MET A 256 -14.22 8.37 28.48
N GLN A 257 -15.04 7.85 27.58
CA GLN A 257 -14.90 8.19 26.17
C GLN A 257 -15.31 9.64 25.87
N LEU A 258 -16.40 10.10 26.50
CA LEU A 258 -17.03 11.38 26.18
C LEU A 258 -16.32 12.57 26.84
N PHE A 259 -15.79 12.40 28.05
CA PHE A 259 -15.19 13.49 28.83
C PHE A 259 -13.68 13.38 29.03
N CYS A 260 -13.11 12.17 28.88
CA CYS A 260 -11.67 11.94 29.06
C CYS A 260 -10.99 11.49 27.76
N GLY A 261 -11.73 11.34 26.68
CA GLY A 261 -11.19 10.97 25.38
C GLY A 261 -10.54 9.58 25.32
N VAL A 262 -10.85 8.67 26.24
CA VAL A 262 -10.35 7.29 26.26
C VAL A 262 -10.93 6.51 25.09
N ARG A 263 -10.15 5.60 24.46
CA ARG A 263 -10.68 4.73 23.41
C ARG A 263 -11.61 3.68 24.00
N ALA A 264 -12.64 3.28 23.25
CA ALA A 264 -13.61 2.30 23.71
C ALA A 264 -13.00 0.96 24.18
N ASP A 265 -11.96 0.49 23.49
CA ASP A 265 -11.28 -0.74 23.83
C ASP A 265 -10.30 -0.58 24.99
N GLU A 266 -9.78 0.62 25.22
CA GLU A 266 -8.99 0.98 26.41
C GLU A 266 -9.89 1.07 27.63
N ALA A 267 -11.06 1.73 27.51
CA ALA A 267 -12.03 1.84 28.60
C ALA A 267 -12.53 0.46 29.09
N GLU A 268 -12.57 -0.56 28.24
CA GLU A 268 -12.94 -1.93 28.62
C GLU A 268 -11.86 -2.67 29.40
N LYS A 269 -10.62 -2.23 29.32
CA LYS A 269 -9.46 -2.87 29.97
C LYS A 269 -9.10 -2.19 31.29
N LEU A 270 -9.65 -0.98 31.55
CA LEU A 270 -9.39 -0.24 32.77
C LEU A 270 -10.05 -0.87 33.98
N GLU A 271 -9.35 -0.80 35.09
CA GLU A 271 -9.87 -1.14 36.42
C GLU A 271 -10.07 0.14 37.25
N TRP A 272 -10.81 0.06 38.37
CA TRP A 272 -11.08 1.25 39.18
C TRP A 272 -9.79 1.79 39.82
N GLU A 273 -8.80 0.94 40.02
CA GLU A 273 -7.47 1.29 40.50
C GLU A 273 -6.67 2.17 39.52
N ASP A 274 -7.02 2.15 38.25
CA ASP A 274 -6.40 3.02 37.24
C ASP A 274 -6.98 4.43 37.25
N ILE A 275 -8.11 4.64 37.96
CA ILE A 275 -8.87 5.88 37.98
C ILE A 275 -8.62 6.62 39.28
N ARG A 276 -7.84 7.69 39.25
CA ARG A 276 -7.45 8.50 40.41
C ARG A 276 -8.46 9.65 40.65
N LEU A 277 -9.68 9.32 41.14
CA LEU A 277 -10.76 10.30 41.36
C LEU A 277 -10.45 11.27 42.51
N ASN A 278 -9.74 10.80 43.54
CA ASN A 278 -9.49 11.54 44.76
C ASN A 278 -8.18 12.34 44.76
N SER A 279 -7.48 12.39 43.62
CA SER A 279 -6.28 13.23 43.50
C SER A 279 -6.65 14.70 43.33
N GLU A 280 -5.74 15.62 43.67
CA GLU A 280 -5.92 17.06 43.49
C GLU A 280 -6.30 17.40 42.02
N GLN A 281 -5.68 16.71 41.09
CA GLN A 281 -6.03 16.72 39.67
C GLN A 281 -6.42 15.32 39.27
N PRO A 282 -7.70 14.96 39.18
CA PRO A 282 -8.15 13.60 38.84
C PRO A 282 -7.71 13.19 37.46
N PHE A 283 -7.25 11.94 37.32
CA PHE A 283 -6.75 11.39 36.05
C PHE A 283 -6.92 9.88 35.97
N ILE A 284 -6.86 9.37 34.73
CA ILE A 284 -6.85 7.94 34.41
C ILE A 284 -5.43 7.58 33.98
N VAL A 285 -4.87 6.50 34.50
CA VAL A 285 -3.63 5.90 34.02
C VAL A 285 -3.97 4.89 32.92
N ILE A 286 -3.35 5.03 31.76
CA ILE A 286 -3.51 4.10 30.66
C ILE A 286 -2.11 3.55 30.37
N ASP A 287 -1.82 2.37 30.90
CA ASP A 287 -0.51 1.72 30.76
C ASP A 287 -0.32 1.07 29.38
N GLU A 288 0.86 0.50 29.13
CA GLU A 288 1.20 -0.13 27.84
C GLU A 288 0.32 -1.35 27.53
N SER A 289 -0.20 -2.08 28.52
CA SER A 289 -1.04 -3.26 28.33
C SER A 289 -2.45 -2.88 27.86
N ILE A 290 -2.91 -1.69 28.31
CA ILE A 290 -4.19 -1.10 27.98
C ILE A 290 -4.11 -0.29 26.68
N ALA A 291 -3.03 0.47 26.52
CA ALA A 291 -2.86 1.42 25.42
C ALA A 291 -2.75 0.72 24.06
N LYS A 292 -3.54 1.18 23.10
CA LYS A 292 -3.48 0.67 21.74
C LYS A 292 -2.11 0.83 21.07
N ASN A 293 -1.36 1.89 21.43
CA ASN A 293 -0.04 2.20 20.85
C ASN A 293 1.10 1.65 21.71
N LYS A 294 0.79 0.83 22.73
CA LYS A 294 1.79 0.33 23.69
C LYS A 294 2.65 1.46 24.31
N SER A 295 2.03 2.61 24.60
CA SER A 295 2.69 3.75 25.25
C SER A 295 1.86 4.24 26.45
N ILE A 296 2.53 4.41 27.59
CA ILE A 296 1.90 4.90 28.83
C ILE A 296 1.45 6.35 28.62
N ARG A 297 0.23 6.66 29.05
CA ARG A 297 -0.28 8.02 29.11
C ARG A 297 -1.29 8.21 30.24
N THR A 298 -1.53 9.45 30.59
CA THR A 298 -2.63 9.83 31.47
C THR A 298 -3.72 10.56 30.67
N ALA A 299 -4.96 10.44 31.13
CA ALA A 299 -6.09 11.22 30.64
C ALA A 299 -6.73 11.99 31.80
N ALA A 300 -6.83 13.31 31.68
CA ALA A 300 -7.43 14.14 32.71
C ALA A 300 -8.93 13.82 32.88
N ILE A 301 -9.42 13.87 34.10
CA ILE A 301 -10.85 13.70 34.43
C ILE A 301 -11.42 15.07 34.85
N PRO A 302 -12.20 15.73 33.97
CA PRO A 302 -12.79 17.03 34.31
C PRO A 302 -13.85 16.88 35.39
N PRO A 303 -14.17 17.98 36.13
CA PRO A 303 -15.07 17.94 37.29
C PRO A 303 -16.45 17.34 37.00
N ASN A 304 -16.99 17.55 35.83
CA ASN A 304 -18.26 16.92 35.40
C ASN A 304 -18.15 15.41 35.26
N ALA A 305 -17.01 14.89 34.75
CA ALA A 305 -16.78 13.45 34.65
C ALA A 305 -16.60 12.79 36.02
N VAL A 306 -15.92 13.48 36.98
CA VAL A 306 -15.82 13.02 38.37
C VAL A 306 -17.21 12.81 38.95
N LYS A 307 -18.13 13.75 38.78
CA LYS A 307 -19.52 13.63 39.28
C LYS A 307 -20.23 12.40 38.70
N TRP A 308 -20.09 12.15 37.42
CA TRP A 308 -20.71 10.96 36.78
C TRP A 308 -20.07 9.65 37.21
N LEU A 309 -18.75 9.59 37.33
CA LEU A 309 -18.02 8.39 37.77
C LEU A 309 -18.30 8.05 39.23
N SER A 310 -18.55 9.08 40.08
CA SER A 310 -18.92 8.88 41.48
C SER A 310 -20.32 8.27 41.66
N LEU A 311 -21.15 8.27 40.63
CA LEU A 311 -22.45 7.57 40.63
C LEU A 311 -22.35 6.09 40.23
N CYS A 312 -21.15 5.63 39.79
CA CYS A 312 -20.93 4.24 39.41
C CYS A 312 -20.65 3.39 40.65
N ASP A 313 -21.11 2.14 40.60
CA ASP A 313 -20.77 1.14 41.60
C ASP A 313 -19.33 0.64 41.34
N GLN A 314 -18.41 1.10 42.20
CA GLN A 314 -16.98 0.76 42.08
C GLN A 314 -16.66 -0.70 42.50
N SER A 315 -17.62 -1.43 43.06
CA SER A 315 -17.46 -2.88 43.30
C SER A 315 -17.64 -3.70 42.04
N THR A 316 -18.23 -3.12 41.00
CA THR A 316 -18.46 -3.77 39.71
C THR A 316 -17.30 -3.44 38.76
N PRO A 317 -16.66 -4.46 38.10
CA PRO A 317 -15.61 -4.20 37.11
C PRO A 317 -16.09 -3.27 36.00
N ILE A 318 -15.23 -2.38 35.56
CA ILE A 318 -15.54 -1.40 34.48
C ILE A 318 -15.79 -2.12 33.16
N GLY A 319 -14.94 -3.09 32.86
CA GLY A 319 -15.00 -3.85 31.61
C GLY A 319 -16.07 -4.96 31.61
N HIS A 320 -16.40 -5.40 30.44
CA HIS A 320 -17.35 -6.50 30.21
C HIS A 320 -16.61 -7.81 30.01
N LYS A 321 -17.28 -8.97 30.24
CA LYS A 321 -16.72 -10.31 30.06
C LYS A 321 -15.97 -10.50 28.73
N ASN A 322 -16.51 -9.92 27.68
CA ASN A 322 -15.94 -9.98 26.34
C ASN A 322 -16.55 -8.90 25.44
N LEU A 323 -15.89 -8.67 24.31
CA LEU A 323 -16.30 -7.69 23.29
C LEU A 323 -17.75 -7.89 22.79
N GLN A 324 -18.22 -9.13 22.73
CA GLN A 324 -19.59 -9.40 22.29
C GLN A 324 -20.62 -8.93 23.30
N GLN A 325 -20.40 -9.15 24.59
CA GLN A 325 -21.25 -8.65 25.66
C GLN A 325 -21.31 -7.12 25.66
N ARG A 326 -20.13 -6.44 25.61
CA ARG A 326 -20.07 -4.98 25.46
C ARG A 326 -20.90 -4.48 24.28
N ASN A 327 -20.70 -5.06 23.11
CA ASN A 327 -21.42 -4.66 21.90
C ASN A 327 -22.92 -4.88 22.02
N ASN A 328 -23.36 -5.95 22.67
CA ASN A 328 -24.78 -6.21 22.92
C ASN A 328 -25.36 -5.20 23.90
N TYR A 329 -24.66 -4.90 24.97
CA TYR A 329 -25.11 -3.93 25.96
C TYR A 329 -25.15 -2.49 25.39
N TYR A 330 -24.14 -2.12 24.60
CA TYR A 330 -24.16 -0.84 23.88
C TYR A 330 -25.35 -0.76 22.90
N ARG A 331 -25.64 -1.82 22.15
CA ARG A 331 -26.83 -1.87 21.27
C ARG A 331 -28.12 -1.78 22.06
N THR A 332 -28.23 -2.43 23.21
CA THR A 332 -29.39 -2.34 24.11
C THR A 332 -29.55 -0.91 24.60
N LEU A 333 -28.48 -0.23 25.02
CA LEU A 333 -28.50 1.17 25.41
C LEU A 333 -29.00 2.06 24.25
N LEU A 334 -28.46 1.90 23.05
CA LEU A 334 -28.90 2.63 21.84
C LEU A 334 -30.37 2.36 21.51
N GLN A 335 -30.86 1.14 21.73
CA GLN A 335 -32.26 0.78 21.51
C GLN A 335 -33.18 1.52 22.50
N LYS A 336 -32.80 1.58 23.76
CA LYS A 336 -33.55 2.32 24.80
C LYS A 336 -33.63 3.81 24.50
N MET A 337 -32.64 4.37 23.82
CA MET A 337 -32.61 5.75 23.38
C MET A 337 -33.35 5.99 22.05
N GLY A 338 -33.88 4.96 21.41
CA GLY A 338 -34.44 5.06 20.05
C GLY A 338 -33.41 5.25 18.93
N TRP A 339 -32.11 5.09 19.22
CA TRP A 339 -31.04 5.26 18.25
C TRP A 339 -30.68 3.98 17.50
N GLY A 340 -31.30 2.87 17.83
CA GLY A 340 -31.06 1.62 17.16
C GLY A 340 -32.26 0.67 17.29
N THR A 341 -32.39 -0.21 16.33
CA THR A 341 -33.46 -1.21 16.29
C THR A 341 -33.02 -2.50 15.64
N TRP A 342 -33.57 -3.62 16.11
CA TRP A 342 -33.44 -4.90 15.46
C TRP A 342 -34.55 -5.07 14.44
N THR A 343 -34.17 -5.39 13.19
CA THR A 343 -35.11 -5.69 12.12
C THR A 343 -34.93 -7.14 11.70
N LYS A 344 -36.03 -7.88 11.58
CA LYS A 344 -36.01 -9.23 11.00
C LYS A 344 -35.89 -9.19 9.49
N ARG A 345 -34.97 -9.97 8.92
CA ARG A 345 -34.84 -10.14 7.46
C ARG A 345 -35.75 -11.32 7.01
N LYS A 346 -36.00 -11.39 5.71
CA LYS A 346 -36.76 -12.49 5.08
C LYS A 346 -36.12 -13.86 5.33
N ASP A 347 -34.78 -13.91 5.51
CA ASP A 347 -34.01 -15.11 5.86
C ASP A 347 -34.06 -15.48 7.37
N LYS A 348 -34.98 -14.89 8.12
CA LYS A 348 -35.14 -15.03 9.59
C LYS A 348 -33.95 -14.52 10.42
N LYS A 349 -32.88 -14.00 9.81
CA LYS A 349 -31.77 -13.41 10.55
C LYS A 349 -32.11 -12.00 10.98
N SER A 350 -31.82 -11.66 12.23
CA SER A 350 -31.99 -10.28 12.73
C SER A 350 -30.84 -9.40 12.25
N LEU A 351 -31.17 -8.21 11.74
CA LEU A 351 -30.22 -7.19 11.36
C LEU A 351 -30.35 -6.00 12.31
N TRP A 352 -29.21 -5.60 12.90
CA TRP A 352 -29.14 -4.37 13.67
C TRP A 352 -29.07 -3.15 12.75
N LYS A 353 -29.95 -2.19 12.93
CA LYS A 353 -29.87 -0.88 12.30
C LYS A 353 -29.76 0.20 13.38
N ASN A 354 -28.79 1.10 13.26
CA ASN A 354 -28.60 2.21 14.17
C ASN A 354 -28.66 3.54 13.44
N ARG A 355 -28.84 4.62 14.22
CA ARG A 355 -28.66 6.00 13.77
C ARG A 355 -27.29 6.13 13.07
N LYS A 356 -27.22 6.81 11.93
CA LYS A 356 -25.96 7.03 11.22
C LYS A 356 -25.01 7.86 12.09
N GLY A 357 -23.70 7.56 11.97
CA GLY A 357 -22.65 8.37 12.58
C GLY A 357 -22.31 8.04 14.01
N LEU A 358 -22.77 6.91 14.57
CA LEU A 358 -22.47 6.53 15.95
C LEU A 358 -21.10 5.85 16.15
N LYS A 359 -20.35 5.61 15.08
CA LYS A 359 -19.02 4.99 15.21
C LYS A 359 -18.06 5.97 15.88
N ASN A 360 -17.49 5.58 17.02
CA ASN A 360 -16.58 6.36 17.84
C ASN A 360 -17.12 7.77 18.23
N VAL A 361 -18.43 7.97 18.14
CA VAL A 361 -19.07 9.30 18.33
C VAL A 361 -18.74 9.94 19.66
N LEU A 362 -18.65 9.16 20.75
CA LEU A 362 -18.31 9.67 22.08
C LEU A 362 -16.94 10.34 22.08
N ARG A 363 -15.92 9.62 21.65
CA ARG A 363 -14.56 10.14 21.60
C ARG A 363 -14.38 11.23 20.54
N HIS A 364 -15.10 11.17 19.41
CA HIS A 364 -15.10 12.26 18.43
C HIS A 364 -15.72 13.53 18.99
N SER A 365 -16.80 13.39 19.79
CA SER A 365 -17.39 14.53 20.51
C SER A 365 -16.41 15.15 21.49
N PHE A 366 -15.71 14.33 22.29
CA PHE A 366 -14.63 14.82 23.14
C PHE A 366 -13.61 15.65 22.35
N GLY A 367 -13.05 15.09 21.29
CA GLY A 367 -12.02 15.78 20.52
C GLY A 367 -12.51 17.10 19.91
N SER A 368 -13.75 17.14 19.40
CA SER A 368 -14.33 18.36 18.84
C SER A 368 -14.60 19.42 19.90
N TYR A 369 -15.17 19.04 21.05
CA TYR A 369 -15.44 19.99 22.15
C TYR A 369 -14.17 20.45 22.84
N HIS A 370 -13.18 19.59 22.99
CA HIS A 370 -11.87 19.94 23.52
C HIS A 370 -11.17 20.97 22.62
N PHE A 371 -11.17 20.72 21.30
CA PHE A 371 -10.60 21.66 20.34
C PHE A 371 -11.35 23.02 20.36
N GLU A 372 -12.68 23.00 20.45
CA GLU A 372 -13.48 24.24 20.54
C GLU A 372 -13.16 25.05 21.82
N LEU A 373 -12.91 24.34 22.93
CA LEU A 373 -12.61 24.96 24.21
C LEU A 373 -11.20 25.58 24.27
N TYR A 374 -10.21 24.88 23.77
CA TYR A 374 -8.79 25.25 23.91
C TYR A 374 -8.19 25.89 22.64
N GLY A 375 -8.81 25.70 21.48
CA GLY A 375 -8.32 26.22 20.18
C GLY A 375 -7.02 25.61 19.68
N ASP A 376 -6.49 24.57 20.35
CA ASP A 376 -5.21 23.95 20.04
C ASP A 376 -5.40 22.50 19.59
N ALA A 377 -5.05 22.24 18.30
CA ALA A 377 -5.13 20.92 17.72
C ALA A 377 -4.07 19.95 18.29
N SER A 378 -2.87 20.45 18.63
CA SER A 378 -1.80 19.65 19.20
C SER A 378 -2.14 19.20 20.62
N GLU A 379 -2.66 20.11 21.44
CA GLU A 379 -3.13 19.79 22.79
C GLU A 379 -4.30 18.80 22.75
N THR A 380 -5.24 18.98 21.82
CA THR A 380 -6.35 18.05 21.62
C THR A 380 -5.85 16.68 21.16
N ALA A 381 -4.87 16.61 20.26
CA ALA A 381 -4.28 15.36 19.84
C ALA A 381 -3.55 14.63 20.99
N LYS A 382 -2.85 15.36 21.86
CA LYS A 382 -2.24 14.83 23.08
C LYS A 382 -3.29 14.28 24.04
N ALA A 383 -4.36 15.04 24.32
CA ALA A 383 -5.46 14.59 25.16
C ALA A 383 -6.14 13.33 24.62
N LEU A 384 -6.23 13.20 23.30
CA LEU A 384 -6.67 11.99 22.61
C LEU A 384 -5.61 10.87 22.60
N GLY A 385 -4.36 11.09 22.98
CA GLY A 385 -3.27 10.12 22.91
C GLY A 385 -2.99 9.69 21.46
N HIS A 386 -2.90 10.68 20.55
CA HIS A 386 -2.36 10.48 19.22
C HIS A 386 -0.84 10.61 19.28
N SER A 387 -0.11 9.80 18.49
CA SER A 387 1.33 9.99 18.29
C SER A 387 1.57 11.23 17.42
N ASP A 388 2.70 11.93 17.61
CA ASP A 388 3.02 13.19 16.92
C ASP A 388 2.93 13.08 15.38
N SER A 389 3.14 11.90 14.80
CA SER A 389 2.98 11.64 13.36
C SER A 389 1.53 11.68 12.84
N SER A 390 0.52 11.71 13.72
CA SER A 390 -0.91 11.73 13.34
C SER A 390 -1.60 13.08 13.62
N ALA A 391 -0.87 14.05 14.13
CA ALA A 391 -1.41 15.39 14.44
C ALA A 391 -1.46 16.32 13.21
N GLU A 392 -0.77 15.97 12.13
CA GLU A 392 -0.67 16.78 10.89
C GLU A 392 -1.62 16.36 9.75
N SER A 393 -2.54 15.43 9.98
CA SER A 393 -3.46 14.93 8.94
C SER A 393 -4.93 15.27 9.17
#